data_1a2e21fdf2c01740411435f8b75f7f97
#
_entry.id   1a2e21fdf2c01740411435f8b75f7f97
#
_cell.length_a   1.000
_cell.length_b   1.000
_cell.length_c   1.000
_cell.angle_alpha   90.00
_cell.angle_beta   90.00
_cell.angle_gamma   90.00
#
_symmetry.space_group_name_H-M   'P 1'
#
loop_
_entity.id
_entity.type
_entity.pdbx_description
1 polymer ?
#
loop_
_entity_poly.entity_id
_entity_poly.type
_entity_poly.pdbx_seq_one_letter_code
_entity_poly.pdbx_strand_id
1 'polypeptide(L)'
;MLLEMSHLSKVYPGNKVAVDDFNLNVEKGEFICFIGTSGSGKTTTMRMINRMLKQTSGTIKINGQDIAKMDPVKLRRKIGYVIQNIGLMPHMTIRENITLVPKLLKWPEEKRNERAKEMIKLVDLPEEYLDRYPSQLSGGQQQRIGVVRALAADQDIILMDEPFGALDPITREDLQDLVKDLQERLGKTFIFVTHDMDEALRLSSRIVVMTGGKQVQVDTPENILRHPANDFVANLIGQDRLIQAKPSITTVGQVANKPASIAIDQPVVRALDIMHSRRVDTLLVTDAEERLKGIVSIEKVDEYYHSGKTVGEIMDPRVFYVNEDSIIRDTVDRILKRGFRNVPVVDKKGRLTGIVTRATLVDVVYDALFTDDSIVADGNNSSQTAKEPTKKDGDQ
;
A
#
# COMPACT_ATOMS: atom_id res chain seq x y z
N MET A 1 21.56 5.90 5.58
CA MET A 1 21.36 6.27 4.16
C MET A 1 22.17 5.34 3.28
N LEU A 2 21.55 4.54 2.41
CA LEU A 2 22.23 3.64 1.49
C LEU A 2 22.42 4.27 0.11
N LEU A 3 21.36 4.86 -0.45
CA LEU A 3 21.36 5.50 -1.76
C LEU A 3 20.78 6.92 -1.65
N GLU A 4 21.48 7.89 -2.21
CA GLU A 4 21.08 9.31 -2.25
C GLU A 4 21.09 9.78 -3.71
N MET A 5 19.99 10.30 -4.16
CA MET A 5 19.85 10.96 -5.46
C MET A 5 19.43 12.40 -5.25
N SER A 6 20.21 13.35 -5.76
CA SER A 6 20.00 14.79 -5.55
C SER A 6 20.03 15.53 -6.87
N HIS A 7 18.95 16.27 -7.17
CA HIS A 7 18.76 17.09 -8.36
C HIS A 7 19.09 16.35 -9.68
N LEU A 8 18.70 15.05 -9.71
CA LEU A 8 19.06 14.16 -10.81
C LEU A 8 18.24 14.47 -12.04
N SER A 9 18.92 14.79 -13.16
CA SER A 9 18.25 15.06 -14.43
C SER A 9 18.90 14.31 -15.58
N LYS A 10 18.06 13.95 -16.56
CA LYS A 10 18.49 13.34 -17.82
C LYS A 10 17.79 13.97 -18.99
N VAL A 11 18.59 14.61 -19.85
CA VAL A 11 18.15 15.18 -21.12
C VAL A 11 18.85 14.43 -22.26
N TYR A 12 18.08 13.95 -23.21
CA TYR A 12 18.58 13.31 -24.43
C TYR A 12 18.79 14.36 -25.56
N PRO A 13 19.53 14.03 -26.63
CA PRO A 13 19.64 14.86 -27.79
C PRO A 13 18.29 15.33 -28.31
N GLY A 14 18.19 16.59 -28.76
CA GLY A 14 16.91 17.20 -29.15
C GLY A 14 16.10 17.75 -27.98
N ASN A 15 16.73 18.06 -26.85
CA ASN A 15 16.10 18.59 -25.63
C ASN A 15 14.97 17.73 -25.05
N LYS A 16 14.96 16.43 -25.33
CA LYS A 16 13.98 15.49 -24.73
C LYS A 16 14.34 15.22 -23.27
N VAL A 17 13.63 15.86 -22.36
CA VAL A 17 13.78 15.64 -20.91
C VAL A 17 13.15 14.29 -20.55
N ALA A 18 13.94 13.38 -20.01
CA ALA A 18 13.49 12.07 -19.58
C ALA A 18 13.39 11.96 -18.04
N VAL A 19 14.20 12.74 -17.33
CA VAL A 19 14.14 12.89 -15.86
C VAL A 19 14.48 14.34 -15.56
N ASP A 20 13.69 14.98 -14.70
CA ASP A 20 13.79 16.40 -14.36
C ASP A 20 13.75 16.57 -12.83
N ASP A 21 14.87 17.00 -12.27
CA ASP A 21 15.06 17.34 -10.84
C ASP A 21 14.59 16.24 -9.86
N PHE A 22 14.96 15.00 -10.12
CA PHE A 22 14.56 13.86 -9.30
C PHE A 22 15.40 13.79 -8.02
N ASN A 23 14.71 13.66 -6.87
CA ASN A 23 15.31 13.62 -5.55
C ASN A 23 14.78 12.42 -4.74
N LEU A 24 15.65 11.54 -4.27
CA LEU A 24 15.24 10.39 -3.45
C LEU A 24 16.37 9.94 -2.51
N ASN A 25 16.02 9.71 -1.27
CA ASN A 25 16.86 9.10 -0.26
C ASN A 25 16.30 7.73 0.09
N VAL A 26 17.17 6.69 0.09
CA VAL A 26 16.79 5.30 0.35
C VAL A 26 17.63 4.76 1.51
N GLU A 27 16.95 4.22 2.52
CA GLU A 27 17.60 3.54 3.63
C GLU A 27 17.89 2.07 3.30
N LYS A 28 18.77 1.45 4.09
CA LYS A 28 19.06 0.04 3.95
C LYS A 28 17.84 -0.79 4.33
N GLY A 29 17.52 -1.81 3.52
CA GLY A 29 16.40 -2.70 3.74
C GLY A 29 15.05 -2.16 3.23
N GLU A 30 14.99 -0.98 2.60
CA GLU A 30 13.75 -0.49 1.96
C GLU A 30 13.44 -1.24 0.66
N PHE A 31 12.16 -1.39 0.38
CA PHE A 31 11.64 -1.83 -0.91
C PHE A 31 10.97 -0.63 -1.60
N ILE A 32 11.68 -0.01 -2.54
CA ILE A 32 11.19 1.18 -3.27
C ILE A 32 10.59 0.77 -4.61
N CYS A 33 9.37 1.20 -4.89
CA CYS A 33 8.74 1.02 -6.19
C CYS A 33 8.69 2.32 -6.98
N PHE A 34 9.15 2.30 -8.23
CA PHE A 34 8.91 3.38 -9.21
C PHE A 34 7.72 3.01 -10.09
N ILE A 35 6.66 3.82 -10.03
CA ILE A 35 5.45 3.61 -10.81
C ILE A 35 5.09 4.87 -11.62
N GLY A 36 4.35 4.71 -12.70
CA GLY A 36 3.88 5.78 -13.58
C GLY A 36 3.69 5.31 -15.01
N THR A 37 3.20 6.22 -15.86
CA THR A 37 2.93 5.92 -17.27
C THR A 37 4.20 5.53 -18.05
N SER A 38 4.01 4.91 -19.22
CA SER A 38 5.13 4.66 -20.13
C SER A 38 5.85 5.96 -20.49
N GLY A 39 7.16 5.94 -20.50
CA GLY A 39 7.98 7.13 -20.77
C GLY A 39 8.10 8.13 -19.61
N SER A 40 7.58 7.84 -18.41
CA SER A 40 7.69 8.75 -17.25
C SER A 40 9.09 8.86 -16.63
N GLY A 41 10.08 8.10 -17.11
CA GLY A 41 11.47 8.20 -16.64
C GLY A 41 11.94 7.11 -15.67
N LYS A 42 11.08 6.16 -15.25
CA LYS A 42 11.37 5.10 -14.26
C LYS A 42 12.63 4.29 -14.60
N THR A 43 12.61 3.59 -15.72
CA THR A 43 13.75 2.78 -16.19
C THR A 43 14.99 3.64 -16.46
N THR A 44 14.82 4.88 -16.93
CA THR A 44 15.91 5.86 -17.12
C THR A 44 16.57 6.16 -15.78
N THR A 45 15.80 6.47 -14.74
CA THR A 45 16.29 6.73 -13.37
C THR A 45 17.02 5.51 -12.82
N MET A 46 16.44 4.33 -12.94
CA MET A 46 17.07 3.11 -12.48
C MET A 46 18.40 2.79 -13.20
N ARG A 47 18.47 3.02 -14.53
CA ARG A 47 19.71 2.84 -15.30
C ARG A 47 20.79 3.86 -14.97
N MET A 48 20.45 5.00 -14.39
CA MET A 48 21.44 5.94 -13.87
C MET A 48 22.08 5.45 -12.58
N ILE A 49 21.36 4.74 -11.71
CA ILE A 49 21.87 4.19 -10.43
C ILE A 49 23.05 3.23 -10.68
N ASN A 50 22.98 2.37 -11.69
CA ASN A 50 24.05 1.43 -12.01
C ASN A 50 25.03 1.94 -13.08
N ARG A 51 24.93 3.23 -13.43
CA ARG A 51 25.74 3.89 -14.48
C ARG A 51 25.70 3.18 -15.83
N MET A 52 24.61 2.49 -16.17
CA MET A 52 24.33 2.12 -17.58
C MET A 52 23.97 3.33 -18.42
N LEU A 53 23.44 4.35 -17.77
CA LEU A 53 23.17 5.64 -18.35
C LEU A 53 23.83 6.74 -17.51
N LYS A 54 24.48 7.72 -18.16
CA LYS A 54 25.05 8.87 -17.47
C LYS A 54 23.97 9.96 -17.33
N GLN A 55 23.84 10.52 -16.13
CA GLN A 55 22.99 11.69 -15.87
C GLN A 55 23.53 12.94 -16.60
N THR A 56 22.63 13.90 -16.89
CA THR A 56 23.00 15.21 -17.44
C THR A 56 23.44 16.16 -16.32
N SER A 57 22.71 16.14 -15.19
CA SER A 57 23.05 16.91 -13.98
C SER A 57 22.64 16.14 -12.73
N GLY A 58 23.00 16.66 -11.57
CA GLY A 58 22.75 16.04 -10.26
C GLY A 58 23.78 15.00 -9.85
N THR A 59 23.58 14.42 -8.70
CA THR A 59 24.51 13.46 -8.09
C THR A 59 23.78 12.22 -7.61
N ILE A 60 24.47 11.07 -7.68
CA ILE A 60 24.03 9.80 -7.08
C ILE A 60 25.16 9.31 -6.16
N LYS A 61 24.82 9.04 -4.90
CA LYS A 61 25.77 8.48 -3.93
C LYS A 61 25.25 7.14 -3.41
N ILE A 62 26.15 6.18 -3.23
CA ILE A 62 25.90 4.91 -2.57
C ILE A 62 26.86 4.82 -1.38
N ASN A 63 26.31 4.60 -0.17
CA ASN A 63 27.07 4.63 1.09
C ASN A 63 27.93 5.91 1.22
N GLY A 64 27.36 7.07 0.85
CA GLY A 64 28.02 8.37 0.89
C GLY A 64 29.05 8.61 -0.22
N GLN A 65 29.35 7.63 -1.07
CA GLN A 65 30.33 7.72 -2.16
C GLN A 65 29.64 8.09 -3.47
N ASP A 66 30.09 9.16 -4.12
CA ASP A 66 29.61 9.56 -5.45
C ASP A 66 29.98 8.48 -6.49
N ILE A 67 28.93 7.88 -7.10
CA ILE A 67 29.13 6.82 -8.10
C ILE A 67 29.86 7.31 -9.37
N ALA A 68 29.82 8.61 -9.68
CA ALA A 68 30.54 9.18 -10.82
C ALA A 68 32.07 9.00 -10.68
N LYS A 69 32.58 8.95 -9.47
CA LYS A 69 33.99 8.77 -9.14
C LYS A 69 34.41 7.29 -9.02
N MET A 70 33.46 6.36 -9.04
CA MET A 70 33.75 4.92 -8.93
C MET A 70 34.06 4.32 -10.29
N ASP A 71 34.80 3.22 -10.33
CA ASP A 71 34.93 2.39 -11.53
C ASP A 71 33.57 1.77 -11.88
N PRO A 72 33.06 1.91 -13.12
CA PRO A 72 31.72 1.43 -13.48
C PRO A 72 31.58 -0.10 -13.37
N VAL A 73 32.65 -0.86 -13.64
CA VAL A 73 32.61 -2.32 -13.55
C VAL A 73 32.54 -2.77 -12.09
N LYS A 74 33.34 -2.14 -11.22
CA LYS A 74 33.29 -2.41 -9.78
C LYS A 74 31.94 -2.06 -9.17
N LEU A 75 31.34 -0.91 -9.60
CA LEU A 75 30.00 -0.50 -9.16
C LEU A 75 28.94 -1.53 -9.56
N ARG A 76 28.89 -1.92 -10.84
CA ARG A 76 27.86 -2.86 -11.34
C ARG A 76 27.96 -4.24 -10.70
N ARG A 77 29.14 -4.68 -10.30
CA ARG A 77 29.32 -5.95 -9.55
C ARG A 77 28.78 -5.89 -8.13
N LYS A 78 28.62 -4.68 -7.55
CA LYS A 78 28.05 -4.44 -6.21
C LYS A 78 26.53 -4.25 -6.22
N ILE A 79 25.91 -4.16 -7.41
CA ILE A 79 24.47 -3.96 -7.59
C ILE A 79 23.91 -5.19 -8.32
N GLY A 80 22.90 -5.84 -7.74
CA GLY A 80 22.15 -6.87 -8.42
C GLY A 80 21.23 -6.24 -9.44
N TYR A 81 21.05 -6.90 -10.58
CA TYR A 81 20.15 -6.39 -11.63
C TYR A 81 19.34 -7.51 -12.26
N VAL A 82 18.03 -7.41 -12.11
CA VAL A 82 17.05 -8.29 -12.75
C VAL A 82 16.41 -7.50 -13.89
N ILE A 83 16.63 -7.96 -15.11
CA ILE A 83 16.10 -7.33 -16.32
C ILE A 83 14.74 -7.94 -16.71
N GLN A 84 13.94 -7.18 -17.46
CA GLN A 84 12.62 -7.55 -17.94
C GLN A 84 12.57 -8.91 -18.66
N ASN A 85 13.57 -9.24 -19.46
CA ASN A 85 13.69 -10.51 -20.17
C ASN A 85 14.73 -11.39 -19.48
N ILE A 86 14.39 -12.07 -18.44
CA ILE A 86 15.16 -13.05 -17.62
C ILE A 86 16.71 -12.97 -17.76
N GLY A 87 17.22 -12.89 -18.99
CA GLY A 87 18.63 -12.65 -19.33
C GLY A 87 19.59 -13.71 -18.82
N LEU A 88 19.15 -14.95 -18.64
CA LEU A 88 20.04 -16.07 -18.36
C LEU A 88 20.89 -16.37 -19.59
N MET A 89 22.15 -16.72 -19.36
CA MET A 89 23.06 -17.14 -20.45
C MET A 89 22.67 -18.55 -20.91
N PRO A 90 22.14 -18.72 -22.15
CA PRO A 90 21.54 -19.99 -22.57
C PRO A 90 22.56 -21.14 -22.71
N HIS A 91 23.83 -20.80 -22.89
CA HIS A 91 24.94 -21.75 -23.03
C HIS A 91 25.66 -22.08 -21.69
N MET A 92 25.17 -21.52 -20.57
CA MET A 92 25.67 -21.79 -19.23
C MET A 92 24.64 -22.60 -18.45
N THR A 93 25.12 -23.49 -17.57
CA THR A 93 24.25 -24.16 -16.60
C THR A 93 23.65 -23.18 -15.62
N ILE A 94 22.63 -23.61 -14.86
CA ILE A 94 22.01 -22.78 -13.81
C ILE A 94 23.05 -22.43 -12.74
N ARG A 95 23.92 -23.35 -12.35
CA ARG A 95 25.06 -23.10 -11.46
C ARG A 95 25.95 -21.97 -11.96
N GLU A 96 26.33 -22.02 -13.23
CA GLU A 96 27.17 -20.99 -13.85
C GLU A 96 26.46 -19.64 -13.96
N ASN A 97 25.17 -19.64 -14.27
CA ASN A 97 24.36 -18.43 -14.28
C ASN A 97 24.28 -17.78 -12.90
N ILE A 98 23.96 -18.53 -11.85
CA ILE A 98 23.93 -18.04 -10.46
C ILE A 98 25.28 -17.48 -10.05
N THR A 99 26.36 -18.21 -10.33
CA THR A 99 27.69 -17.86 -9.88
C THR A 99 28.49 -16.95 -10.82
N LEU A 100 27.86 -16.37 -11.82
CA LEU A 100 28.54 -15.52 -12.82
C LEU A 100 29.24 -14.32 -12.16
N VAL A 101 28.54 -13.56 -11.30
CA VAL A 101 29.14 -12.41 -10.62
C VAL A 101 30.17 -12.84 -9.57
N PRO A 102 29.94 -13.83 -8.69
CA PRO A 102 30.96 -14.43 -7.86
C PRO A 102 32.23 -14.85 -8.62
N LYS A 103 32.11 -15.46 -9.81
CA LYS A 103 33.24 -15.83 -10.69
C LYS A 103 34.00 -14.59 -11.16
N LEU A 104 33.30 -13.53 -11.58
CA LEU A 104 33.90 -12.26 -11.97
C LEU A 104 34.61 -11.55 -10.78
N LEU A 105 34.17 -11.80 -9.56
CA LEU A 105 34.80 -11.35 -8.32
C LEU A 105 35.95 -12.27 -7.85
N LYS A 106 36.29 -13.30 -8.64
CA LYS A 106 37.36 -14.27 -8.36
C LYS A 106 37.14 -15.08 -7.08
N TRP A 107 35.89 -15.39 -6.72
CA TRP A 107 35.64 -16.29 -5.60
C TRP A 107 36.16 -17.70 -5.91
N PRO A 108 36.73 -18.42 -4.91
CA PRO A 108 37.13 -19.82 -5.05
C PRO A 108 35.97 -20.69 -5.54
N GLU A 109 36.27 -21.73 -6.28
CA GLU A 109 35.27 -22.62 -6.88
C GLU A 109 34.37 -23.28 -5.84
N GLU A 110 34.97 -23.79 -4.76
CA GLU A 110 34.21 -24.37 -3.65
C GLU A 110 33.16 -23.39 -3.10
N LYS A 111 33.57 -22.15 -2.78
CA LYS A 111 32.67 -21.10 -2.30
C LYS A 111 31.57 -20.79 -3.28
N ARG A 112 31.88 -20.80 -4.58
CA ARG A 112 30.86 -20.59 -5.63
C ARG A 112 29.83 -21.71 -5.68
N ASN A 113 30.30 -22.96 -5.55
CA ASN A 113 29.44 -24.15 -5.55
C ASN A 113 28.49 -24.16 -4.32
N GLU A 114 29.01 -23.87 -3.14
CA GLU A 114 28.21 -23.71 -1.93
C GLU A 114 27.18 -22.61 -2.10
N ARG A 115 27.61 -21.44 -2.60
CA ARG A 115 26.68 -20.32 -2.84
C ARG A 115 25.60 -20.66 -3.85
N ALA A 116 25.89 -21.41 -4.90
CA ALA A 116 24.87 -21.86 -5.85
C ALA A 116 23.81 -22.75 -5.18
N LYS A 117 24.26 -23.67 -4.29
CA LYS A 117 23.34 -24.52 -3.50
C LYS A 117 22.48 -23.73 -2.53
N GLU A 118 23.04 -22.72 -1.86
CA GLU A 118 22.27 -21.81 -1.02
C GLU A 118 21.21 -21.05 -1.83
N MET A 119 21.61 -20.46 -2.96
CA MET A 119 20.76 -19.63 -3.78
C MET A 119 19.59 -20.40 -4.39
N ILE A 120 19.81 -21.64 -4.87
CA ILE A 120 18.73 -22.43 -5.48
C ILE A 120 17.69 -22.85 -4.43
N LYS A 121 18.13 -23.13 -3.20
CA LYS A 121 17.23 -23.44 -2.08
C LYS A 121 16.36 -22.25 -1.67
N LEU A 122 16.89 -21.02 -1.76
CA LEU A 122 16.12 -19.79 -1.45
C LEU A 122 14.94 -19.57 -2.37
N VAL A 123 14.91 -20.20 -3.54
CA VAL A 123 13.84 -20.09 -4.53
C VAL A 123 13.05 -21.39 -4.72
N ASP A 124 13.15 -22.31 -3.75
CA ASP A 124 12.40 -23.57 -3.70
C ASP A 124 12.58 -24.44 -4.94
N LEU A 125 13.80 -24.46 -5.49
CA LEU A 125 14.15 -25.34 -6.61
C LEU A 125 15.09 -26.46 -6.16
N PRO A 126 14.93 -27.68 -6.71
CA PRO A 126 15.80 -28.82 -6.42
C PRO A 126 17.27 -28.55 -6.77
N GLU A 127 18.19 -29.03 -5.93
CA GLU A 127 19.65 -28.84 -6.14
C GLU A 127 20.12 -29.44 -7.48
N GLU A 128 19.48 -30.52 -7.97
CA GLU A 128 19.75 -31.14 -9.27
C GLU A 128 19.55 -30.20 -10.46
N TYR A 129 18.79 -29.11 -10.30
CA TYR A 129 18.59 -28.10 -11.35
C TYR A 129 19.85 -27.27 -11.62
N LEU A 130 20.80 -27.27 -10.69
CA LEU A 130 22.07 -26.54 -10.87
C LEU A 130 22.84 -26.98 -12.12
N ASP A 131 22.69 -28.23 -12.54
CA ASP A 131 23.41 -28.80 -13.68
C ASP A 131 22.60 -28.77 -14.99
N ARG A 132 21.34 -28.24 -14.93
CA ARG A 132 20.50 -28.00 -16.11
C ARG A 132 20.86 -26.69 -16.80
N TYR A 133 20.39 -26.59 -18.06
CA TYR A 133 20.46 -25.36 -18.85
C TYR A 133 19.14 -24.59 -18.76
N PRO A 134 19.13 -23.26 -19.00
CA PRO A 134 17.90 -22.45 -18.97
C PRO A 134 16.76 -23.02 -19.83
N SER A 135 17.05 -23.58 -21.00
CA SER A 135 16.05 -24.17 -21.89
C SER A 135 15.29 -25.38 -21.30
N GLN A 136 15.79 -25.95 -20.21
CA GLN A 136 15.19 -27.10 -19.52
C GLN A 136 14.29 -26.66 -18.34
N LEU A 137 14.12 -25.35 -18.11
CA LEU A 137 13.33 -24.75 -17.04
C LEU A 137 12.12 -24.00 -17.62
N SER A 138 11.00 -23.99 -16.87
CA SER A 138 9.87 -23.12 -17.19
C SER A 138 10.24 -21.63 -17.07
N GLY A 139 9.45 -20.73 -17.66
CA GLY A 139 9.65 -19.29 -17.59
C GLY A 139 9.70 -18.76 -16.14
N GLY A 140 8.78 -19.23 -15.28
CA GLY A 140 8.78 -18.87 -13.86
C GLY A 140 10.00 -19.38 -13.10
N GLN A 141 10.46 -20.62 -13.39
CA GLN A 141 11.70 -21.15 -12.81
C GLN A 141 12.93 -20.36 -13.26
N GLN A 142 13.01 -20.00 -14.55
CA GLN A 142 14.07 -19.15 -15.06
C GLN A 142 14.07 -17.77 -14.38
N GLN A 143 12.89 -17.20 -14.11
CA GLN A 143 12.76 -15.90 -13.43
C GLN A 143 13.24 -16.00 -11.98
N ARG A 144 12.89 -17.07 -11.24
CA ARG A 144 13.42 -17.35 -9.90
C ARG A 144 14.95 -17.41 -9.90
N ILE A 145 15.57 -18.06 -10.89
CA ILE A 145 17.02 -18.08 -11.07
C ILE A 145 17.57 -16.68 -11.36
N GLY A 146 16.88 -15.87 -12.16
CA GLY A 146 17.25 -14.47 -12.41
C GLY A 146 17.33 -13.62 -11.15
N VAL A 147 16.38 -13.82 -10.22
CA VAL A 147 16.36 -13.14 -8.92
C VAL A 147 17.56 -13.54 -8.07
N VAL A 148 17.80 -14.84 -7.85
CA VAL A 148 18.92 -15.29 -7.00
C VAL A 148 20.28 -15.02 -7.62
N ARG A 149 20.40 -14.99 -8.94
CA ARG A 149 21.63 -14.52 -9.61
C ARG A 149 21.99 -13.08 -9.20
N ALA A 150 20.99 -12.22 -9.07
CA ALA A 150 21.20 -10.83 -8.64
C ALA A 150 21.61 -10.71 -7.17
N LEU A 151 21.35 -11.74 -6.35
CA LEU A 151 21.69 -11.83 -4.92
C LEU A 151 22.98 -12.62 -4.63
N ALA A 152 23.51 -13.35 -5.63
CA ALA A 152 24.52 -14.37 -5.42
C ALA A 152 25.88 -13.85 -4.91
N ALA A 153 26.23 -12.59 -5.20
CA ALA A 153 27.45 -11.96 -4.72
C ALA A 153 27.25 -11.06 -3.50
N ASP A 154 26.12 -11.25 -2.79
CA ASP A 154 25.76 -10.54 -1.56
C ASP A 154 25.58 -9.02 -1.75
N GLN A 155 25.01 -8.63 -2.86
CA GLN A 155 24.73 -7.23 -3.20
C GLN A 155 23.79 -6.59 -2.18
N ASP A 156 24.06 -5.32 -1.80
CA ASP A 156 23.19 -4.55 -0.89
C ASP A 156 21.99 -3.92 -1.60
N ILE A 157 22.11 -3.62 -2.91
CA ILE A 157 21.09 -3.00 -3.74
C ILE A 157 20.74 -3.96 -4.88
N ILE A 158 19.44 -4.22 -5.04
CA ILE A 158 18.88 -5.02 -6.12
C ILE A 158 17.96 -4.13 -6.95
N LEU A 159 18.26 -3.98 -8.23
CA LEU A 159 17.43 -3.28 -9.19
C LEU A 159 16.61 -4.28 -9.99
N MET A 160 15.31 -4.04 -10.17
CA MET A 160 14.39 -4.89 -10.92
C MET A 160 13.58 -4.07 -11.93
N ASP A 161 13.73 -4.37 -13.22
CA ASP A 161 13.03 -3.69 -14.31
C ASP A 161 11.89 -4.56 -14.83
N GLU A 162 10.65 -4.29 -14.39
CA GLU A 162 9.43 -5.04 -14.73
C GLU A 162 9.59 -6.59 -14.66
N PRO A 163 10.06 -7.14 -13.53
CA PRO A 163 10.47 -8.56 -13.47
C PRO A 163 9.31 -9.55 -13.60
N PHE A 164 8.06 -9.12 -13.45
CA PHE A 164 6.87 -9.98 -13.45
C PHE A 164 6.03 -9.90 -14.73
N GLY A 165 6.35 -8.97 -15.63
CA GLY A 165 5.51 -8.62 -16.78
C GLY A 165 5.25 -9.73 -17.79
N ALA A 166 6.12 -10.75 -17.86
CA ALA A 166 6.01 -11.86 -18.82
C ALA A 166 5.41 -13.16 -18.23
N LEU A 167 4.92 -13.12 -16.98
CA LEU A 167 4.43 -14.29 -16.27
C LEU A 167 2.89 -14.37 -16.29
N ASP A 168 2.38 -15.61 -16.25
CA ASP A 168 0.96 -15.85 -15.98
C ASP A 168 0.60 -15.40 -14.55
N PRO A 169 -0.70 -15.14 -14.23
CA PRO A 169 -1.10 -14.57 -12.97
C PRO A 169 -0.66 -15.37 -11.74
N ILE A 170 -0.77 -16.70 -11.77
CA ILE A 170 -0.43 -17.56 -10.62
C ILE A 170 1.08 -17.52 -10.36
N THR A 171 1.87 -17.77 -11.39
CA THR A 171 3.34 -17.74 -11.29
C THR A 171 3.85 -16.35 -10.88
N ARG A 172 3.14 -15.29 -11.30
CA ARG A 172 3.44 -13.91 -10.91
C ARG A 172 3.27 -13.68 -9.41
N GLU A 173 2.14 -14.09 -8.84
CA GLU A 173 1.88 -13.98 -7.40
C GLU A 173 2.91 -14.75 -6.58
N ASP A 174 3.20 -16.00 -6.95
CA ASP A 174 4.21 -16.84 -6.29
C ASP A 174 5.60 -16.18 -6.29
N LEU A 175 5.97 -15.53 -7.41
CA LEU A 175 7.26 -14.87 -7.52
C LEU A 175 7.29 -13.56 -6.74
N GLN A 176 6.20 -12.82 -6.66
CA GLN A 176 6.08 -11.62 -5.85
C GLN A 176 6.26 -11.95 -4.37
N ASP A 177 5.57 -12.98 -3.87
CA ASP A 177 5.69 -13.43 -2.49
C ASP A 177 7.13 -13.89 -2.17
N LEU A 178 7.74 -14.67 -3.07
CA LEU A 178 9.13 -15.06 -2.94
C LEU A 178 10.07 -13.86 -2.86
N VAL A 179 9.91 -12.86 -3.73
CA VAL A 179 10.77 -11.66 -3.74
C VAL A 179 10.61 -10.87 -2.46
N LYS A 180 9.38 -10.74 -1.93
CA LYS A 180 9.09 -10.07 -0.67
C LYS A 180 9.74 -10.80 0.51
N ASP A 181 9.56 -12.13 0.62
CA ASP A 181 10.19 -12.96 1.64
C ASP A 181 11.72 -12.86 1.60
N LEU A 182 12.32 -12.93 0.40
CA LEU A 182 13.76 -12.77 0.23
C LEU A 182 14.25 -11.40 0.69
N GLN A 183 13.50 -10.33 0.41
CA GLN A 183 13.86 -8.98 0.83
C GLN A 183 13.84 -8.85 2.36
N GLU A 184 12.78 -9.35 3.01
CA GLU A 184 12.61 -9.31 4.47
C GLU A 184 13.68 -10.15 5.17
N ARG A 185 13.89 -11.39 4.72
CA ARG A 185 14.87 -12.33 5.32
C ARG A 185 16.32 -11.90 5.16
N LEU A 186 16.67 -11.33 4.00
CA LEU A 186 18.04 -10.95 3.70
C LEU A 186 18.37 -9.49 4.06
N GLY A 187 17.35 -8.67 4.37
CA GLY A 187 17.51 -7.26 4.70
C GLY A 187 18.12 -6.42 3.57
N LYS A 188 17.95 -6.85 2.31
CA LYS A 188 18.49 -6.16 1.14
C LYS A 188 17.56 -5.05 0.69
N THR A 189 18.13 -4.04 0.01
CA THR A 189 17.38 -2.92 -0.53
C THR A 189 16.99 -3.20 -1.97
N PHE A 190 15.72 -3.12 -2.27
CA PHE A 190 15.17 -3.35 -3.60
C PHE A 190 14.68 -2.03 -4.22
N ILE A 191 15.01 -1.80 -5.47
CA ILE A 191 14.45 -0.73 -6.30
C ILE A 191 13.82 -1.39 -7.51
N PHE A 192 12.53 -1.26 -7.59
CA PHE A 192 11.68 -2.00 -8.50
C PHE A 192 10.92 -1.04 -9.42
N VAL A 193 10.86 -1.32 -10.68
CA VAL A 193 10.07 -0.58 -11.67
C VAL A 193 8.92 -1.45 -12.13
N THR A 194 7.71 -0.89 -12.06
CA THR A 194 6.51 -1.51 -12.62
C THR A 194 5.57 -0.47 -13.21
N HIS A 195 4.61 -0.92 -13.99
CA HIS A 195 3.42 -0.17 -14.39
C HIS A 195 2.16 -0.67 -13.68
N ASP A 196 2.27 -1.73 -12.88
CA ASP A 196 1.17 -2.35 -12.14
C ASP A 196 1.07 -1.78 -10.71
N MET A 197 -0.09 -1.17 -10.38
CA MET A 197 -0.32 -0.57 -9.07
C MET A 197 -0.44 -1.62 -7.97
N ASP A 198 -1.00 -2.81 -8.26
CA ASP A 198 -1.16 -3.86 -7.26
C ASP A 198 0.20 -4.40 -6.81
N GLU A 199 1.14 -4.55 -7.75
CA GLU A 199 2.52 -4.89 -7.43
C GLU A 199 3.17 -3.84 -6.53
N ALA A 200 2.99 -2.54 -6.85
CA ALA A 200 3.54 -1.44 -6.07
C ALA A 200 2.97 -1.42 -4.65
N LEU A 201 1.65 -1.54 -4.50
CA LEU A 201 0.97 -1.53 -3.21
C LEU A 201 1.32 -2.75 -2.34
N ARG A 202 1.49 -3.93 -2.96
CA ARG A 202 1.77 -5.20 -2.25
C ARG A 202 3.20 -5.31 -1.75
N LEU A 203 4.17 -4.88 -2.57
CA LEU A 203 5.58 -5.18 -2.35
C LEU A 203 6.34 -4.07 -1.66
N SER A 204 6.01 -2.80 -1.92
CA SER A 204 6.90 -1.71 -1.54
C SER A 204 6.67 -1.19 -0.13
N SER A 205 7.74 -0.73 0.50
CA SER A 205 7.69 0.10 1.71
C SER A 205 7.39 1.56 1.37
N ARG A 206 7.84 2.01 0.18
CA ARG A 206 7.56 3.35 -0.36
C ARG A 206 7.41 3.30 -1.87
N ILE A 207 6.47 4.09 -2.38
CA ILE A 207 6.18 4.22 -3.80
C ILE A 207 6.61 5.60 -4.28
N VAL A 208 7.29 5.66 -5.41
CA VAL A 208 7.67 6.87 -6.13
C VAL A 208 6.81 6.96 -7.39
N VAL A 209 5.86 7.87 -7.40
CA VAL A 209 4.99 8.11 -8.57
C VAL A 209 5.66 9.10 -9.50
N MET A 210 5.78 8.73 -10.77
CA MET A 210 6.46 9.53 -11.80
C MET A 210 5.56 9.79 -13.01
N THR A 211 5.60 11.01 -13.54
CA THR A 211 4.99 11.38 -14.83
C THR A 211 5.79 12.47 -15.52
N GLY A 212 5.91 12.42 -16.85
CA GLY A 212 6.61 13.45 -17.64
C GLY A 212 8.06 13.71 -17.22
N GLY A 213 8.76 12.70 -16.70
CA GLY A 213 10.13 12.83 -16.19
C GLY A 213 10.23 13.38 -14.76
N LYS A 214 9.11 13.74 -14.14
CA LYS A 214 9.07 14.32 -12.78
C LYS A 214 8.56 13.35 -11.74
N GLN A 215 9.06 13.49 -10.53
CA GLN A 215 8.55 12.88 -9.33
C GLN A 215 7.32 13.67 -8.86
N VAL A 216 6.17 13.00 -8.74
CA VAL A 216 4.89 13.61 -8.35
C VAL A 216 4.60 13.40 -6.87
N GLN A 217 4.83 12.17 -6.39
CA GLN A 217 4.60 11.80 -5.00
C GLN A 217 5.58 10.72 -4.58
N VAL A 218 6.05 10.78 -3.33
CA VAL A 218 6.82 9.71 -2.69
C VAL A 218 6.26 9.49 -1.30
N ASP A 219 5.69 8.32 -1.08
CA ASP A 219 5.07 8.00 0.20
C ASP A 219 4.94 6.49 0.41
N THR A 220 4.45 6.08 1.58
CA THR A 220 4.04 4.72 1.85
C THR A 220 2.80 4.35 1.01
N PRO A 221 2.58 3.06 0.70
CA PRO A 221 1.36 2.61 0.01
C PRO A 221 0.08 3.14 0.66
N GLU A 222 0.01 3.09 1.99
CA GLU A 222 -1.14 3.57 2.76
C GLU A 222 -1.38 5.07 2.56
N ASN A 223 -0.34 5.91 2.63
CA ASN A 223 -0.47 7.35 2.45
C ASN A 223 -0.83 7.74 1.01
N ILE A 224 -0.33 7.00 0.01
CA ILE A 224 -0.71 7.22 -1.39
C ILE A 224 -2.20 6.93 -1.62
N LEU A 225 -2.74 5.89 -0.99
CA LEU A 225 -4.16 5.57 -1.03
C LEU A 225 -5.02 6.60 -0.28
N ARG A 226 -4.54 7.10 0.89
CA ARG A 226 -5.26 8.09 1.70
C ARG A 226 -5.24 9.49 1.10
N HIS A 227 -4.09 9.90 0.56
CA HIS A 227 -3.77 11.26 0.17
C HIS A 227 -3.07 11.30 -1.19
N PRO A 228 -3.78 10.93 -2.29
CA PRO A 228 -3.24 11.12 -3.63
C PRO A 228 -2.90 12.59 -3.84
N ALA A 229 -1.68 12.90 -4.27
CA ALA A 229 -1.20 14.28 -4.41
C ALA A 229 -1.99 15.11 -5.44
N ASN A 230 -2.60 14.46 -6.43
CA ASN A 230 -3.43 15.07 -7.45
C ASN A 230 -4.27 14.01 -8.19
N ASP A 231 -5.13 14.48 -9.11
CA ASP A 231 -5.99 13.61 -9.93
C ASP A 231 -5.22 12.59 -10.76
N PHE A 232 -4.00 12.90 -11.20
CA PHE A 232 -3.16 11.94 -11.93
C PHE A 232 -2.83 10.73 -11.05
N VAL A 233 -2.44 10.97 -9.79
CA VAL A 233 -2.13 9.89 -8.85
C VAL A 233 -3.40 9.10 -8.51
N ALA A 234 -4.52 9.78 -8.27
CA ALA A 234 -5.80 9.13 -8.01
C ALA A 234 -6.26 8.23 -9.18
N ASN A 235 -6.14 8.74 -10.42
CA ASN A 235 -6.47 7.97 -11.63
C ASN A 235 -5.49 6.80 -11.87
N LEU A 236 -4.20 6.96 -11.52
CA LEU A 236 -3.21 5.88 -11.63
C LEU A 236 -3.50 4.75 -10.65
N ILE A 237 -3.97 5.07 -9.43
CA ILE A 237 -4.43 4.08 -8.45
C ILE A 237 -5.68 3.37 -8.98
N GLY A 238 -6.62 4.10 -9.54
CA GLY A 238 -7.91 3.64 -10.00
C GLY A 238 -9.00 3.73 -8.91
N GLN A 239 -10.21 4.10 -9.32
CA GLN A 239 -11.34 4.33 -8.40
C GLN A 239 -11.69 3.07 -7.60
N ASP A 240 -11.70 1.90 -8.25
CA ASP A 240 -12.03 0.63 -7.59
C ASP A 240 -11.10 0.33 -6.42
N ARG A 241 -9.78 0.53 -6.60
CA ARG A 241 -8.79 0.33 -5.54
C ARG A 241 -8.94 1.34 -4.42
N LEU A 242 -9.23 2.59 -4.74
CA LEU A 242 -9.49 3.63 -3.73
C LEU A 242 -10.75 3.28 -2.91
N ILE A 243 -11.80 2.79 -3.55
CA ILE A 243 -13.03 2.35 -2.88
C ILE A 243 -12.75 1.13 -2.01
N GLN A 244 -12.09 0.09 -2.53
CA GLN A 244 -11.74 -1.11 -1.77
C GLN A 244 -10.80 -0.82 -0.60
N ALA A 245 -9.93 0.16 -0.72
CA ALA A 245 -9.01 0.57 0.33
C ALA A 245 -9.67 1.44 1.41
N LYS A 246 -10.83 2.08 1.15
CA LYS A 246 -11.54 2.96 2.09
C LYS A 246 -11.65 2.38 3.51
N PRO A 247 -12.14 1.13 3.73
CA PRO A 247 -12.24 0.58 5.08
C PRO A 247 -10.88 0.40 5.77
N SER A 248 -9.81 0.18 4.99
CA SER A 248 -8.45 -0.03 5.49
C SER A 248 -7.68 1.26 5.79
N ILE A 249 -8.14 2.38 5.22
CA ILE A 249 -7.47 3.69 5.35
C ILE A 249 -8.33 4.73 6.08
N THR A 250 -9.64 4.52 6.18
CA THR A 250 -10.54 5.43 6.89
C THR A 250 -10.32 5.29 8.39
N THR A 251 -10.13 6.41 9.06
CA THR A 251 -10.02 6.43 10.52
C THR A 251 -11.40 6.49 11.17
N VAL A 252 -11.47 6.01 12.41
CA VAL A 252 -12.70 6.03 13.22
C VAL A 252 -13.23 7.45 13.39
N GLY A 253 -12.34 8.44 13.56
CA GLY A 253 -12.71 9.85 13.69
C GLY A 253 -13.42 10.44 12.46
N GLN A 254 -13.09 9.94 11.26
CA GLN A 254 -13.69 10.42 10.00
C GLN A 254 -15.16 9.99 9.83
N VAL A 255 -15.56 8.89 10.47
CA VAL A 255 -16.92 8.32 10.36
C VAL A 255 -17.73 8.44 11.65
N ALA A 256 -17.13 8.91 12.73
CA ALA A 256 -17.79 9.04 14.02
C ALA A 256 -18.86 10.13 13.99
N ASN A 257 -20.03 9.81 14.52
CA ASN A 257 -21.12 10.74 14.70
C ASN A 257 -20.96 11.57 15.97
N LYS A 258 -21.66 12.70 16.06
CA LYS A 258 -21.67 13.52 17.26
C LYS A 258 -22.30 12.74 18.42
N PRO A 259 -21.60 12.58 19.55
CA PRO A 259 -22.10 11.80 20.67
C PRO A 259 -23.16 12.54 21.46
N ALA A 260 -24.07 11.80 22.10
CA ALA A 260 -24.91 12.32 23.16
C ALA A 260 -24.18 12.18 24.49
N SER A 261 -23.83 13.28 25.12
CA SER A 261 -23.04 13.32 26.35
C SER A 261 -23.70 14.17 27.44
N ILE A 262 -23.30 13.92 28.69
CA ILE A 262 -23.69 14.68 29.86
C ILE A 262 -22.49 14.83 30.80
N ALA A 263 -22.38 15.99 31.47
CA ALA A 263 -21.31 16.20 32.45
C ALA A 263 -21.57 15.39 33.74
N ILE A 264 -20.48 14.93 34.35
CA ILE A 264 -20.48 14.02 35.50
C ILE A 264 -21.20 14.56 36.72
N ASP A 265 -21.21 15.89 36.90
CA ASP A 265 -21.81 16.63 38.01
C ASP A 265 -23.32 16.92 37.84
N GLN A 266 -23.87 16.64 36.66
CA GLN A 266 -25.27 16.92 36.37
C GLN A 266 -26.22 15.99 37.14
N PRO A 267 -27.40 16.48 37.58
CA PRO A 267 -28.41 15.66 38.26
C PRO A 267 -28.99 14.60 37.31
N VAL A 268 -29.35 13.43 37.85
CA VAL A 268 -29.90 12.31 37.08
C VAL A 268 -31.14 12.68 36.27
N VAL A 269 -32.00 13.58 36.79
CA VAL A 269 -33.21 14.08 36.13
C VAL A 269 -32.87 14.67 34.74
N ARG A 270 -31.77 15.44 34.67
CA ARG A 270 -31.35 16.04 33.38
C ARG A 270 -30.88 15.02 32.34
N ALA A 271 -30.39 13.85 32.76
CA ALA A 271 -30.04 12.78 31.82
C ALA A 271 -31.27 12.30 31.05
N LEU A 272 -32.42 12.16 31.70
CA LEU A 272 -33.66 11.74 31.04
C LEU A 272 -34.12 12.74 29.97
N ASP A 273 -34.04 14.05 30.27
CA ASP A 273 -34.39 15.10 29.30
C ASP A 273 -33.52 15.04 28.06
N ILE A 274 -32.19 14.81 28.22
CA ILE A 274 -31.25 14.67 27.11
C ILE A 274 -31.56 13.40 26.34
N MET A 275 -31.77 12.26 26.99
CA MET A 275 -32.10 10.99 26.34
C MET A 275 -33.37 11.12 25.51
N HIS A 276 -34.41 11.75 26.03
CA HIS A 276 -35.67 11.97 25.32
C HIS A 276 -35.48 12.89 24.11
N SER A 277 -34.77 14.03 24.28
CA SER A 277 -34.58 15.01 23.22
C SER A 277 -33.68 14.49 22.09
N ARG A 278 -32.68 13.66 22.43
CA ARG A 278 -31.73 13.06 21.47
C ARG A 278 -32.16 11.71 20.94
N ARG A 279 -33.26 11.12 21.48
CA ARG A 279 -33.76 9.78 21.17
C ARG A 279 -32.72 8.68 21.33
N VAL A 280 -32.01 8.70 22.45
CA VAL A 280 -30.99 7.72 22.79
C VAL A 280 -31.31 7.08 24.14
N ASP A 281 -30.91 5.82 24.33
CA ASP A 281 -31.07 5.01 25.53
C ASP A 281 -29.83 5.06 26.44
N THR A 282 -28.77 5.71 25.99
CA THR A 282 -27.47 5.74 26.67
C THR A 282 -26.79 7.10 26.46
N LEU A 283 -26.22 7.68 27.51
CA LEU A 283 -25.40 8.90 27.43
C LEU A 283 -23.97 8.60 27.84
N LEU A 284 -23.04 9.28 27.19
CA LEU A 284 -21.63 9.27 27.52
C LEU A 284 -21.36 10.33 28.59
N VAL A 285 -20.70 9.93 29.68
CA VAL A 285 -20.43 10.83 30.81
C VAL A 285 -19.02 11.42 30.68
N THR A 286 -18.92 12.75 30.76
CA THR A 286 -17.65 13.46 30.64
C THR A 286 -17.34 14.34 31.86
N ASP A 287 -16.05 14.61 32.11
CA ASP A 287 -15.62 15.61 33.08
C ASP A 287 -15.65 17.04 32.47
N ALA A 288 -15.19 18.02 33.26
CA ALA A 288 -15.12 19.44 32.84
C ALA A 288 -14.17 19.69 31.68
N GLU A 289 -13.20 18.80 31.44
CA GLU A 289 -12.26 18.83 30.33
C GLU A 289 -12.74 17.95 29.12
N GLU A 290 -14.01 17.59 29.11
CA GLU A 290 -14.65 16.74 28.10
C GLU A 290 -14.03 15.31 27.98
N ARG A 291 -13.31 14.83 28.97
CA ARG A 291 -12.76 13.47 28.96
C ARG A 291 -13.83 12.46 29.32
N LEU A 292 -13.84 11.36 28.59
CA LEU A 292 -14.78 10.25 28.84
C LEU A 292 -14.52 9.61 30.21
N LYS A 293 -15.55 9.53 31.05
CA LYS A 293 -15.51 8.94 32.40
C LYS A 293 -16.34 7.68 32.54
N GLY A 294 -17.43 7.58 31.78
CA GLY A 294 -18.35 6.46 31.93
C GLY A 294 -19.51 6.54 30.96
N ILE A 295 -20.46 5.65 31.18
CA ILE A 295 -21.76 5.65 30.51
C ILE A 295 -22.89 5.54 31.52
N VAL A 296 -24.05 6.08 31.15
CA VAL A 296 -25.28 5.90 31.93
C VAL A 296 -26.39 5.45 30.99
N SER A 297 -27.07 4.34 31.30
CA SER A 297 -28.20 3.81 30.54
C SER A 297 -29.53 4.32 31.09
N ILE A 298 -30.59 4.24 30.28
CA ILE A 298 -31.93 4.67 30.65
C ILE A 298 -32.46 3.87 31.86
N GLU A 299 -32.11 2.59 31.98
CA GLU A 299 -32.51 1.76 33.11
C GLU A 299 -31.95 2.28 34.44
N LYS A 300 -30.67 2.70 34.44
CA LYS A 300 -30.05 3.32 35.63
C LYS A 300 -30.61 4.69 35.93
N VAL A 301 -30.95 5.48 34.92
CA VAL A 301 -31.58 6.77 35.10
C VAL A 301 -32.97 6.59 35.75
N ASP A 302 -33.74 5.64 35.28
CA ASP A 302 -35.07 5.31 35.85
C ASP A 302 -34.96 4.85 37.30
N GLU A 303 -34.03 3.90 37.60
CA GLU A 303 -33.78 3.39 38.96
C GLU A 303 -33.47 4.50 39.98
N TYR A 304 -32.69 5.51 39.57
CA TYR A 304 -32.22 6.58 40.47
C TYR A 304 -32.89 7.94 40.20
N TYR A 305 -33.99 8.01 39.46
CA TYR A 305 -34.62 9.26 39.02
C TYR A 305 -35.02 10.19 40.20
N HIS A 306 -35.52 9.63 41.28
CA HIS A 306 -35.95 10.37 42.49
C HIS A 306 -34.88 10.42 43.61
N SER A 307 -33.65 9.93 43.34
CA SER A 307 -32.63 9.79 44.40
C SER A 307 -31.90 11.08 44.76
N GLY A 308 -32.02 12.14 43.95
CA GLY A 308 -31.24 13.39 44.13
C GLY A 308 -29.77 13.23 43.81
N LYS A 309 -29.32 12.07 43.23
CA LYS A 309 -27.94 11.83 42.88
C LYS A 309 -27.51 12.52 41.59
N THR A 310 -26.19 12.63 41.42
CA THR A 310 -25.55 13.05 40.17
C THR A 310 -25.33 11.86 39.25
N VAL A 311 -25.14 12.16 37.95
CA VAL A 311 -24.85 11.12 36.94
C VAL A 311 -23.54 10.39 37.26
N GLY A 312 -22.55 11.08 37.85
CA GLY A 312 -21.29 10.48 38.27
C GLY A 312 -21.42 9.38 39.32
N GLU A 313 -22.46 9.46 40.19
CA GLU A 313 -22.68 8.45 41.23
C GLU A 313 -23.36 7.18 40.75
N ILE A 314 -23.98 7.23 39.57
CA ILE A 314 -24.73 6.09 39.00
C ILE A 314 -24.14 5.53 37.72
N MET A 315 -23.18 6.22 37.09
CA MET A 315 -22.55 5.81 35.83
C MET A 315 -21.80 4.46 35.97
N ASP A 316 -21.63 3.74 34.87
CA ASP A 316 -20.64 2.66 34.78
C ASP A 316 -19.32 3.23 34.24
N PRO A 317 -18.23 3.19 35.03
CA PRO A 317 -16.93 3.69 34.58
C PRO A 317 -16.20 2.76 33.61
N ARG A 318 -16.68 1.51 33.45
CA ARG A 318 -16.06 0.50 32.57
C ARG A 318 -16.57 0.68 31.15
N VAL A 319 -15.95 1.58 30.40
CA VAL A 319 -16.32 1.88 29.01
C VAL A 319 -15.21 1.44 28.06
N PHE A 320 -15.55 0.62 27.09
CA PHE A 320 -14.69 0.35 25.94
C PHE A 320 -14.77 1.54 24.98
N TYR A 321 -13.65 2.13 24.62
CA TYR A 321 -13.52 3.22 23.65
C TYR A 321 -12.42 2.95 22.65
N VAL A 322 -12.38 3.72 21.57
CA VAL A 322 -11.35 3.68 20.52
C VAL A 322 -10.80 5.08 20.27
N ASN A 323 -9.55 5.15 19.80
CA ASN A 323 -8.95 6.40 19.41
C ASN A 323 -9.45 6.85 18.03
N GLU A 324 -9.61 8.15 17.82
CA GLU A 324 -10.03 8.74 16.54
C GLU A 324 -9.09 8.40 15.38
N ASP A 325 -7.79 8.21 15.65
CA ASP A 325 -6.78 7.82 14.66
C ASP A 325 -6.79 6.33 14.32
N SER A 326 -7.58 5.50 15.04
CA SER A 326 -7.66 4.06 14.78
C SER A 326 -8.28 3.77 13.41
N ILE A 327 -7.76 2.78 12.69
CA ILE A 327 -8.33 2.36 11.41
C ILE A 327 -9.66 1.65 11.65
N ILE A 328 -10.67 1.99 10.85
CA ILE A 328 -12.03 1.50 11.06
C ILE A 328 -12.10 0.00 10.85
N ARG A 329 -11.39 -0.59 9.89
CA ARG A 329 -11.33 -2.04 9.65
C ARG A 329 -10.98 -2.83 10.92
N ASP A 330 -9.93 -2.40 11.64
CA ASP A 330 -9.45 -3.09 12.84
C ASP A 330 -10.41 -2.89 14.02
N THR A 331 -11.19 -1.83 13.98
CA THR A 331 -12.20 -1.47 14.98
C THR A 331 -13.50 -2.25 14.77
N VAL A 332 -13.92 -2.42 13.51
CA VAL A 332 -15.12 -3.19 13.13
C VAL A 332 -15.06 -4.61 13.67
N ASP A 333 -13.94 -5.30 13.47
CA ASP A 333 -13.77 -6.69 13.95
C ASP A 333 -13.93 -6.79 15.48
N ARG A 334 -13.37 -5.84 16.24
CA ARG A 334 -13.51 -5.78 17.70
C ARG A 334 -14.93 -5.46 18.14
N ILE A 335 -15.63 -4.53 17.46
CA ILE A 335 -17.01 -4.16 17.78
C ILE A 335 -17.95 -5.34 17.53
N LEU A 336 -17.84 -5.99 16.37
CA LEU A 336 -18.71 -7.10 15.98
C LEU A 336 -18.49 -8.32 16.86
N LYS A 337 -17.25 -8.71 17.17
CA LYS A 337 -16.94 -9.88 18.01
C LYS A 337 -17.36 -9.70 19.47
N ARG A 338 -17.30 -8.47 20.01
CA ARG A 338 -17.66 -8.17 21.39
C ARG A 338 -19.13 -7.75 21.57
N GLY A 339 -19.88 -7.60 20.48
CA GLY A 339 -21.30 -7.29 20.52
C GLY A 339 -21.66 -5.87 20.95
N PHE A 340 -20.71 -4.92 20.96
CA PHE A 340 -21.00 -3.53 21.31
C PHE A 340 -21.95 -2.89 20.26
N ARG A 341 -22.96 -2.16 20.77
CA ARG A 341 -23.89 -1.39 19.92
C ARG A 341 -23.33 -0.02 19.55
N ASN A 342 -22.69 0.62 20.53
CA ASN A 342 -22.18 1.98 20.47
C ASN A 342 -20.78 2.00 21.06
N VAL A 343 -19.83 2.60 20.37
CA VAL A 343 -18.44 2.70 20.83
C VAL A 343 -18.01 4.15 20.82
N PRO A 344 -17.70 4.74 22.00
CA PRO A 344 -17.16 6.08 22.11
C PRO A 344 -15.80 6.21 21.40
N VAL A 345 -15.57 7.38 20.82
CA VAL A 345 -14.32 7.76 20.15
C VAL A 345 -13.68 8.89 20.95
N VAL A 346 -12.39 8.76 21.22
CA VAL A 346 -11.63 9.74 21.99
C VAL A 346 -10.36 10.18 21.26
N ASP A 347 -9.89 11.39 21.57
CA ASP A 347 -8.59 11.88 21.12
C ASP A 347 -7.44 11.29 21.98
N LYS A 348 -6.20 11.66 21.65
CA LYS A 348 -4.98 11.23 22.39
C LYS A 348 -4.95 11.71 23.86
N LYS A 349 -5.80 12.68 24.23
CA LYS A 349 -5.92 13.19 25.60
C LYS A 349 -7.10 12.56 26.35
N GLY A 350 -7.82 11.62 25.73
CA GLY A 350 -8.99 10.95 26.30
C GLY A 350 -10.27 11.80 26.25
N ARG A 351 -10.31 12.90 25.48
CA ARG A 351 -11.50 13.73 25.28
C ARG A 351 -12.42 13.06 24.27
N LEU A 352 -13.72 13.10 24.54
CA LEU A 352 -14.75 12.53 23.72
C LEU A 352 -14.92 13.33 22.42
N THR A 353 -14.57 12.72 21.27
CA THR A 353 -14.67 13.35 19.96
C THR A 353 -15.83 12.81 19.12
N GLY A 354 -16.31 11.59 19.40
CA GLY A 354 -17.36 11.00 18.60
C GLY A 354 -17.95 9.71 19.19
N ILE A 355 -18.84 9.10 18.42
CA ILE A 355 -19.41 7.79 18.67
C ILE A 355 -19.55 7.02 17.36
N VAL A 356 -19.13 5.76 17.34
CA VAL A 356 -19.37 4.82 16.23
C VAL A 356 -20.50 3.88 16.62
N THR A 357 -21.50 3.78 15.75
CA THR A 357 -22.64 2.89 15.91
C THR A 357 -22.59 1.76 14.88
N ARG A 358 -23.41 0.72 15.05
CA ARG A 358 -23.56 -0.31 14.01
C ARG A 358 -24.03 0.26 12.69
N ALA A 359 -24.93 1.26 12.70
CA ALA A 359 -25.40 1.91 11.48
C ALA A 359 -24.23 2.59 10.74
N THR A 360 -23.40 3.35 11.45
CA THR A 360 -22.19 3.98 10.89
C THR A 360 -21.27 2.94 10.21
N LEU A 361 -21.13 1.74 10.80
CA LEU A 361 -20.30 0.68 10.23
C LEU A 361 -20.91 0.09 8.95
N VAL A 362 -22.25 -0.06 8.93
CA VAL A 362 -22.97 -0.53 7.73
C VAL A 362 -22.79 0.47 6.59
N ASP A 363 -22.91 1.77 6.86
CA ASP A 363 -22.72 2.82 5.85
C ASP A 363 -21.31 2.75 5.23
N VAL A 364 -20.26 2.62 6.07
CA VAL A 364 -18.87 2.50 5.60
C VAL A 364 -18.64 1.25 4.75
N VAL A 365 -19.24 0.11 5.16
CA VAL A 365 -19.15 -1.14 4.41
C VAL A 365 -19.96 -1.06 3.11
N TYR A 366 -21.15 -0.46 3.17
CA TYR A 366 -22.01 -0.26 2.01
C TYR A 366 -21.35 0.64 0.97
N ASP A 367 -20.81 1.78 1.39
CA ASP A 367 -20.07 2.70 0.52
C ASP A 367 -18.85 2.05 -0.12
N ALA A 368 -18.20 1.14 0.60
CA ALA A 368 -17.03 0.42 0.09
C ALA A 368 -17.39 -0.69 -0.92
N LEU A 369 -18.61 -1.26 -0.85
CA LEU A 369 -19.03 -2.40 -1.66
C LEU A 369 -19.97 -2.03 -2.81
N PHE A 370 -20.73 -0.95 -2.69
CA PHE A 370 -21.90 -0.68 -3.55
C PHE A 370 -21.94 0.71 -4.20
N THR A 371 -20.95 1.59 -3.96
CA THR A 371 -20.83 2.84 -4.73
C THR A 371 -20.17 2.59 -6.07
N ASP A 372 -20.84 1.83 -6.92
CA ASP A 372 -20.51 1.72 -8.34
C ASP A 372 -21.36 2.77 -9.07
N ASP A 373 -20.75 3.74 -9.75
CA ASP A 373 -21.40 4.81 -10.52
C ASP A 373 -22.21 4.31 -11.73
N SER A 374 -22.43 3.00 -11.85
CA SER A 374 -23.19 2.39 -12.95
C SER A 374 -24.72 2.47 -12.80
N ILE A 375 -25.28 3.01 -11.69
CA ILE A 375 -26.74 3.09 -11.48
C ILE A 375 -27.34 4.44 -11.91
N VAL A 376 -26.56 5.43 -12.33
CA VAL A 376 -27.09 6.76 -12.69
C VAL A 376 -27.41 6.90 -14.19
N ALA A 377 -27.18 5.90 -15.03
CA ALA A 377 -27.39 5.99 -16.48
C ALA A 377 -28.77 5.54 -16.99
N ASP A 378 -29.64 4.93 -16.19
CA ASP A 378 -30.98 4.43 -16.65
C ASP A 378 -32.19 5.16 -16.10
N GLY A 379 -32.02 6.36 -15.57
CA GLY A 379 -33.12 7.17 -14.97
C GLY A 379 -33.76 8.21 -15.87
N ASN A 380 -33.51 8.25 -17.17
CA ASN A 380 -34.13 9.29 -18.02
C ASN A 380 -34.45 8.83 -19.43
N ASN A 381 -35.38 7.87 -19.58
CA ASN A 381 -36.13 7.73 -20.83
C ASN A 381 -37.45 6.93 -20.64
N SER A 382 -38.42 7.52 -19.99
CA SER A 382 -39.82 7.04 -20.08
C SER A 382 -40.80 8.17 -19.87
N SER A 383 -40.90 9.01 -20.88
CA SER A 383 -42.12 9.81 -21.13
C SER A 383 -42.16 10.25 -22.58
N GLN A 384 -42.67 9.39 -23.44
CA GLN A 384 -43.35 9.82 -24.66
C GLN A 384 -44.38 8.77 -25.12
N THR A 385 -45.64 9.03 -24.76
CA THR A 385 -46.86 8.88 -25.56
C THR A 385 -47.14 7.55 -26.23
N ALA A 386 -48.09 6.84 -25.59
CA ALA A 386 -49.02 5.92 -26.26
C ALA A 386 -49.79 6.67 -27.38
N LYS A 387 -49.77 6.12 -28.59
CA LYS A 387 -50.80 6.31 -29.60
C LYS A 387 -51.21 4.95 -30.11
N GLU A 388 -52.54 4.69 -30.01
CA GLU A 388 -53.26 3.51 -30.49
C GLU A 388 -53.10 3.26 -31.99
N PRO A 389 -53.27 2.02 -32.45
CA PRO A 389 -53.26 1.69 -33.87
C PRO A 389 -54.69 1.77 -34.46
N THR A 390 -54.86 2.60 -35.47
CA THR A 390 -56.00 2.51 -36.37
C THR A 390 -55.76 1.46 -37.45
N LYS A 391 -56.71 0.51 -37.52
CA LYS A 391 -56.95 -0.39 -38.68
C LYS A 391 -57.21 0.42 -39.91
N LYS A 392 -56.70 0.00 -41.06
CA LYS A 392 -57.40 -0.02 -42.34
C LYS A 392 -56.81 -1.05 -43.29
N ASP A 393 -57.73 -1.82 -43.74
CA ASP A 393 -57.75 -2.82 -44.82
C ASP A 393 -57.24 -2.29 -46.17
N GLY A 394 -56.85 -3.24 -47.03
CA GLY A 394 -57.13 -3.15 -48.43
C GLY A 394 -56.00 -3.46 -49.40
N ASP A 395 -56.11 -4.64 -49.98
CA ASP A 395 -55.85 -5.02 -51.37
C ASP A 395 -54.62 -4.50 -52.18
N GLN A 396 -53.76 -5.29 -52.53
CA GLN A 396 -53.43 -6.01 -53.85
C GLN A 396 -52.08 -6.66 -53.78
#